data_02b278a92c4282a1fcc05d1221dff4fd
#
_entry.id   02b278a92c4282a1fcc05d1221dff4fd
#
_cell.length_a   1.000
_cell.length_b   1.000
_cell.length_c   1.000
_cell.angle_alpha   90.00
_cell.angle_beta   90.00
_cell.angle_gamma   90.00
#
_symmetry.space_group_name_H-M   'P 1'
#
loop_
_entity.id
_entity.type
_entity.pdbx_description
1 polymer ?
#
loop_
_entity_poly.entity_id
_entity_poly.type
_entity_poly.pdbx_seq_one_letter_code
_entity_poly.pdbx_strand_id
1 'polypeptide(L)'
;MSALDLYSEPFAKTGNIAAEGFRKLLGRPAMNLLQTVIREALQNSLDAAQNGDGPEVLLRTRVLNEDEVRVLRSQVFARRPEGERHADLSEALDNGPIRVFEIADFGTTGLGGPTRADAPTDGEEDLDFVNFMRNVGAARDTHQGGGTYGYGKTSLYALSGCSTIFVDTQARERGQSVRRAMGCRIGEAYDAGSGSERRRHTGRHWWGRDDGEGGVDPLEAGEAVAISAALGLPERTTAREGTTIVIIAPIFDEQSDVRNDLIETVLWNFWPRMCRSTAQEKRLALRLEIDGEVVVVPDPEDFPPLDLFARALEGARHGDEAKAITSIRPRKHLGQLSIRRGARADRHVSALRKRSVIPKQSAHIALMRPVELIVKYVHGEPFPDGRFEWAGVFICSDEEEVEQAFADSEPPAHDDWVPQNLPTGAAKSYVNIALTRLSEEAKTYANPLGATGGGNERGPSLASTASIMGKLLEKASATGPGRGGGGSRGGVKKLKSLSAPRFVRLEMADGVRTAIFEADLVNDKSDPKLRIVAEPYIVIDGGMAAAADASVAFDGQVTRMALGVLQGTSGALEVGFNEGTVICHVPMPESAAVGVKLFLKEG
;
A
#
# COMPACT_ATOMS: atom_id res chain seq x y z
N MET A 1 -28.04 -10.11 31.60
CA MET A 1 -26.67 -9.71 31.96
C MET A 1 -26.67 -8.25 32.40
N SER A 2 -25.81 -7.88 33.36
CA SER A 2 -25.61 -6.47 33.74
C SER A 2 -24.91 -5.71 32.64
N ALA A 3 -25.13 -4.38 32.57
CA ALA A 3 -24.41 -3.51 31.67
C ALA A 3 -22.90 -3.59 31.92
N LEU A 4 -22.11 -3.42 30.84
CA LEU A 4 -20.66 -3.35 30.94
C LEU A 4 -20.22 -2.04 31.59
N ASP A 5 -19.11 -2.10 32.30
CA ASP A 5 -18.46 -0.95 32.88
C ASP A 5 -17.61 -0.26 31.83
N LEU A 6 -17.49 1.07 31.93
CA LEU A 6 -16.71 1.90 31.03
C LEU A 6 -15.44 2.40 31.74
N TYR A 7 -14.30 2.14 31.15
CA TYR A 7 -13.05 2.82 31.48
C TYR A 7 -12.65 3.80 30.38
N SER A 8 -12.44 5.05 30.77
CA SER A 8 -11.92 6.12 29.91
C SER A 8 -10.52 6.50 30.38
N GLU A 9 -9.51 6.30 29.56
CA GLU A 9 -8.12 6.50 29.93
C GLU A 9 -7.80 7.98 30.24
N PRO A 10 -7.40 8.32 31.46
CA PRO A 10 -6.93 9.67 31.78
C PRO A 10 -5.50 9.86 31.28
N PHE A 11 -5.11 11.11 30.96
CA PHE A 11 -3.70 11.41 30.76
C PHE A 11 -2.90 11.19 32.03
N ALA A 12 -1.79 10.48 31.94
CA ALA A 12 -0.81 10.38 33.00
C ALA A 12 -0.12 11.75 33.21
N LYS A 13 0.42 12.00 34.41
CA LYS A 13 1.19 13.23 34.69
C LYS A 13 2.39 13.40 33.77
N THR A 14 2.98 12.31 33.32
CA THR A 14 4.13 12.26 32.39
C THR A 14 3.71 12.40 30.93
N GLY A 15 2.39 12.43 30.64
CA GLY A 15 1.83 12.45 29.29
C GLY A 15 1.53 11.05 28.76
N ASN A 16 0.56 10.97 27.84
CA ASN A 16 0.22 9.80 27.04
C ASN A 16 0.04 10.26 25.60
N ILE A 17 -0.05 9.31 24.66
CA ILE A 17 -0.39 9.64 23.28
C ILE A 17 -1.90 9.88 23.20
N ALA A 18 -2.31 11.07 22.74
CA ALA A 18 -3.70 11.36 22.45
C ALA A 18 -4.22 10.47 21.31
N ALA A 19 -5.50 10.07 21.38
CA ALA A 19 -6.12 9.19 20.40
C ALA A 19 -6.02 9.73 18.94
N GLU A 20 -6.09 11.06 18.75
CA GLU A 20 -5.90 11.66 17.42
C GLU A 20 -4.49 11.46 16.85
N GLY A 21 -3.48 11.25 17.71
CA GLY A 21 -2.12 10.93 17.30
C GLY A 21 -2.06 9.63 16.51
N PHE A 22 -2.86 8.64 16.89
CA PHE A 22 -2.95 7.36 16.18
C PHE A 22 -3.57 7.50 14.80
N ARG A 23 -4.62 8.34 14.64
CA ARG A 23 -5.20 8.63 13.33
C ARG A 23 -4.21 9.31 12.38
N LYS A 24 -3.32 10.16 12.91
CA LYS A 24 -2.27 10.81 12.11
C LYS A 24 -1.18 9.83 11.68
N LEU A 25 -0.91 8.79 12.46
CA LEU A 25 0.04 7.73 12.09
C LEU A 25 -0.43 6.91 10.90
N LEU A 26 -1.74 6.80 10.64
CA LEU A 26 -2.28 6.15 9.46
C LEU A 26 -1.85 6.81 8.14
N GLY A 27 -1.46 8.08 8.14
CA GLY A 27 -1.15 8.80 6.92
C GLY A 27 -2.36 8.83 5.95
N ARG A 28 -2.06 8.84 4.65
CA ARG A 28 -3.05 8.63 3.57
C ARG A 28 -2.65 7.35 2.85
N PRO A 29 -3.30 6.20 3.14
CA PRO A 29 -3.02 4.96 2.42
C PRO A 29 -3.31 5.13 0.92
N ALA A 30 -2.53 4.43 0.09
CA ALA A 30 -2.75 4.40 -1.35
C ALA A 30 -4.06 3.68 -1.70
N MET A 31 -4.48 2.74 -0.85
CA MET A 31 -5.73 1.99 -0.96
C MET A 31 -6.86 2.68 -0.21
N ASN A 32 -8.11 2.41 -0.61
CA ASN A 32 -9.26 2.85 0.18
C ASN A 32 -9.28 2.15 1.56
N LEU A 33 -10.00 2.74 2.52
CA LEU A 33 -9.99 2.27 3.90
C LEU A 33 -10.52 0.84 4.07
N LEU A 34 -11.57 0.46 3.32
CA LEU A 34 -12.11 -0.90 3.33
C LEU A 34 -11.08 -1.92 2.85
N GLN A 35 -10.38 -1.62 1.75
CA GLN A 35 -9.30 -2.48 1.24
C GLN A 35 -8.18 -2.65 2.26
N THR A 36 -7.79 -1.56 2.92
CA THR A 36 -6.77 -1.59 3.98
C THR A 36 -7.20 -2.51 5.12
N VAL A 37 -8.42 -2.34 5.64
CA VAL A 37 -8.96 -3.16 6.73
C VAL A 37 -8.99 -4.64 6.36
N ILE A 38 -9.50 -4.98 5.17
CA ILE A 38 -9.59 -6.37 4.72
C ILE A 38 -8.19 -6.96 4.57
N ARG A 39 -7.27 -6.24 3.92
CA ARG A 39 -5.91 -6.70 3.70
C ARG A 39 -5.21 -7.03 5.04
N GLU A 40 -5.24 -6.10 5.98
CA GLU A 40 -4.63 -6.26 7.29
C GLU A 40 -5.28 -7.39 8.11
N ALA A 41 -6.62 -7.43 8.13
CA ALA A 41 -7.32 -8.44 8.90
C ALA A 41 -7.06 -9.86 8.38
N LEU A 42 -7.15 -10.07 7.05
CA LEU A 42 -6.89 -11.37 6.46
C LEU A 42 -5.41 -11.79 6.56
N GLN A 43 -4.49 -10.83 6.44
CA GLN A 43 -3.07 -11.10 6.67
C GLN A 43 -2.82 -11.57 8.10
N ASN A 44 -3.38 -10.87 9.09
CA ASN A 44 -3.28 -11.25 10.50
C ASN A 44 -3.88 -12.65 10.75
N SER A 45 -5.00 -13.00 10.11
CA SER A 45 -5.60 -14.32 10.22
C SER A 45 -4.71 -15.41 9.60
N LEU A 46 -4.04 -15.12 8.47
CA LEU A 46 -3.10 -16.05 7.83
C LEU A 46 -1.82 -16.24 8.66
N ASP A 47 -1.31 -15.15 9.27
CA ASP A 47 -0.13 -15.19 10.12
C ASP A 47 -0.40 -15.91 11.47
N ALA A 48 -1.65 -15.88 11.94
CA ALA A 48 -2.10 -16.54 13.16
C ALA A 48 -2.65 -17.96 12.93
N ALA A 49 -2.60 -18.47 11.69
CA ALA A 49 -3.14 -19.80 11.36
C ALA A 49 -2.44 -20.90 12.15
N GLN A 50 -3.23 -21.84 12.69
CA GLN A 50 -2.70 -22.99 13.40
C GLN A 50 -2.26 -24.09 12.42
N ASN A 51 -1.29 -24.91 12.84
CA ASN A 51 -0.74 -25.98 12.02
C ASN A 51 -1.82 -27.02 11.65
N GLY A 52 -1.96 -27.27 10.34
CA GLY A 52 -2.75 -28.39 9.82
C GLY A 52 -3.80 -27.99 8.77
N ASP A 53 -4.51 -26.89 8.94
CA ASP A 53 -5.42 -26.35 7.94
C ASP A 53 -5.25 -24.82 7.86
N GLY A 54 -5.44 -24.25 6.68
CA GLY A 54 -5.48 -22.80 6.53
C GLY A 54 -6.66 -22.19 7.28
N PRO A 55 -6.63 -20.90 7.61
CA PRO A 55 -7.70 -20.26 8.36
C PRO A 55 -8.99 -20.18 7.52
N GLU A 56 -10.13 -20.32 8.21
CA GLU A 56 -11.42 -19.94 7.66
C GLU A 56 -11.73 -18.50 8.10
N VAL A 57 -12.12 -17.62 7.17
CA VAL A 57 -12.50 -16.25 7.49
C VAL A 57 -13.92 -15.97 6.97
N LEU A 58 -14.76 -15.43 7.85
CA LEU A 58 -16.07 -14.89 7.52
C LEU A 58 -15.99 -13.36 7.48
N LEU A 59 -16.30 -12.77 6.33
CA LEU A 59 -16.58 -11.35 6.18
C LEU A 59 -18.09 -11.18 6.10
N ARG A 60 -18.71 -10.53 7.09
CA ARG A 60 -20.15 -10.36 7.17
C ARG A 60 -20.54 -8.90 7.40
N THR A 61 -21.39 -8.35 6.54
CA THR A 61 -22.02 -7.05 6.81
C THR A 61 -23.55 -7.24 6.92
N ARG A 62 -24.13 -6.64 7.93
CA ARG A 62 -25.56 -6.77 8.22
C ARG A 62 -26.09 -5.62 9.07
N VAL A 63 -27.38 -5.45 9.06
CA VAL A 63 -28.11 -4.60 9.99
C VAL A 63 -28.51 -5.47 11.19
N LEU A 64 -28.25 -4.98 12.41
CA LEU A 64 -28.64 -5.65 13.65
C LEU A 64 -30.17 -5.68 13.79
N ASN A 65 -30.68 -6.79 14.28
CA ASN A 65 -32.10 -6.90 14.65
C ASN A 65 -32.40 -6.15 15.95
N GLU A 66 -33.68 -6.03 16.31
CA GLU A 66 -34.14 -5.25 17.51
C GLU A 66 -33.56 -5.78 18.82
N ASP A 67 -33.43 -7.10 18.98
CA ASP A 67 -32.86 -7.71 20.17
C ASP A 67 -31.36 -7.46 20.29
N GLU A 68 -30.63 -7.61 19.21
CA GLU A 68 -29.21 -7.30 19.14
C GLU A 68 -28.94 -5.81 19.39
N VAL A 69 -29.73 -4.91 18.80
CA VAL A 69 -29.66 -3.46 19.05
C VAL A 69 -29.93 -3.17 20.54
N ARG A 70 -30.91 -3.83 21.15
CA ARG A 70 -31.21 -3.67 22.58
C ARG A 70 -30.02 -4.10 23.44
N VAL A 71 -29.40 -5.24 23.13
CA VAL A 71 -28.20 -5.72 23.81
C VAL A 71 -27.05 -4.75 23.66
N LEU A 72 -26.80 -4.30 22.45
CA LEU A 72 -25.71 -3.34 22.14
C LEU A 72 -25.88 -2.04 22.94
N ARG A 73 -27.10 -1.47 22.96
CA ARG A 73 -27.42 -0.21 23.66
C ARG A 73 -27.47 -0.33 25.16
N SER A 74 -28.10 -1.39 25.69
CA SER A 74 -28.42 -1.50 27.13
C SER A 74 -27.40 -2.32 27.93
N GLN A 75 -26.55 -3.10 27.27
CA GLN A 75 -25.56 -3.93 27.92
C GLN A 75 -24.13 -3.54 27.49
N VAL A 76 -23.81 -3.56 26.23
CA VAL A 76 -22.43 -3.32 25.78
C VAL A 76 -22.03 -1.85 25.94
N PHE A 77 -22.77 -0.93 25.31
CA PHE A 77 -22.49 0.52 25.32
C PHE A 77 -23.52 1.32 26.12
N ALA A 78 -24.05 0.73 27.20
CA ALA A 78 -25.00 1.40 28.09
C ALA A 78 -24.36 2.60 28.82
N ARG A 79 -23.12 2.44 29.25
CA ARG A 79 -22.29 3.54 29.80
C ARG A 79 -21.53 4.19 28.68
N ARG A 80 -21.70 5.50 28.53
CA ARG A 80 -21.08 6.28 27.44
C ARG A 80 -20.11 7.31 28.01
N PRO A 81 -19.03 7.63 27.32
CA PRO A 81 -18.17 8.74 27.70
C PRO A 81 -18.99 10.04 27.77
N GLU A 82 -18.69 10.90 28.72
CA GLU A 82 -19.37 12.18 28.89
C GLU A 82 -18.75 13.24 27.95
N GLY A 83 -19.61 14.10 27.36
CA GLY A 83 -19.21 15.28 26.59
C GLY A 83 -19.59 15.24 25.10
N GLU A 84 -19.66 16.41 24.49
CA GLU A 84 -20.08 16.61 23.08
C GLU A 84 -19.23 15.87 22.05
N ARG A 85 -17.95 15.59 22.35
CA ARG A 85 -17.02 14.90 21.45
C ARG A 85 -17.32 13.40 21.25
N HIS A 86 -18.34 12.90 21.91
CA HIS A 86 -18.81 11.51 21.77
C HIS A 86 -20.20 11.42 21.13
N ALA A 87 -20.67 12.54 20.56
CA ALA A 87 -21.98 12.60 19.90
C ALA A 87 -22.09 11.57 18.76
N ASP A 88 -21.01 11.30 18.04
CA ASP A 88 -20.93 10.31 16.97
C ASP A 88 -21.26 8.88 17.45
N LEU A 89 -20.80 8.47 18.66
CA LEU A 89 -21.16 7.18 19.24
C LEU A 89 -22.65 7.13 19.60
N SER A 90 -23.16 8.19 20.22
CA SER A 90 -24.58 8.27 20.56
C SER A 90 -25.45 8.35 19.30
N GLU A 91 -25.04 9.10 18.30
CA GLU A 91 -25.73 9.18 17.01
C GLU A 91 -25.79 7.83 16.31
N ALA A 92 -24.66 7.11 16.22
CA ALA A 92 -24.60 5.79 15.61
C ALA A 92 -25.44 4.73 16.35
N LEU A 93 -25.52 4.83 17.69
CA LEU A 93 -26.26 3.87 18.48
C LEU A 93 -27.76 4.19 18.55
N ASP A 94 -28.16 5.47 18.60
CA ASP A 94 -29.55 5.88 18.93
C ASP A 94 -30.37 6.22 17.69
N ASN A 95 -29.74 6.60 16.58
CA ASN A 95 -30.43 7.06 15.37
C ASN A 95 -30.45 5.98 14.28
N GLY A 96 -31.64 5.39 14.07
CA GLY A 96 -31.89 4.46 12.96
C GLY A 96 -31.33 3.04 13.14
N PRO A 97 -31.27 2.29 12.04
CA PRO A 97 -30.74 0.93 12.04
C PRO A 97 -29.22 0.94 12.21
N ILE A 98 -28.72 0.04 13.06
CA ILE A 98 -27.27 -0.11 13.27
C ILE A 98 -26.73 -1.16 12.32
N ARG A 99 -25.92 -0.74 11.37
CA ARG A 99 -25.14 -1.66 10.51
C ARG A 99 -23.84 -2.01 11.21
N VAL A 100 -23.39 -3.25 11.02
CA VAL A 100 -22.08 -3.73 11.48
C VAL A 100 -21.33 -4.39 10.33
N PHE A 101 -20.01 -4.36 10.41
CA PHE A 101 -19.13 -5.16 9.57
C PHE A 101 -18.29 -6.07 10.47
N GLU A 102 -18.43 -7.37 10.26
CA GLU A 102 -17.81 -8.40 11.07
C GLU A 102 -16.72 -9.11 10.28
N ILE A 103 -15.56 -9.25 10.88
CA ILE A 103 -14.44 -10.03 10.40
C ILE A 103 -14.18 -11.10 11.42
N ALA A 104 -14.49 -12.35 11.10
CA ALA A 104 -14.33 -13.47 12.02
C ALA A 104 -13.42 -14.53 11.42
N ASP A 105 -12.32 -14.82 12.08
CA ASP A 105 -11.44 -15.94 11.70
C ASP A 105 -11.66 -17.15 12.63
N PHE A 106 -11.29 -18.31 12.09
CA PHE A 106 -11.36 -19.60 12.77
C PHE A 106 -10.14 -20.44 12.35
N GLY A 107 -9.65 -21.27 13.27
CA GLY A 107 -8.42 -22.05 13.04
C GLY A 107 -7.16 -21.19 13.19
N THR A 108 -7.27 -20.11 13.94
CA THR A 108 -6.16 -19.21 14.32
C THR A 108 -5.88 -19.32 15.83
N THR A 109 -4.78 -18.73 16.29
CA THR A 109 -4.42 -18.72 17.72
C THR A 109 -5.42 -17.97 18.59
N GLY A 110 -6.24 -17.07 18.00
CA GLY A 110 -7.02 -16.10 18.76
C GLY A 110 -6.12 -15.06 19.45
N LEU A 111 -6.72 -14.30 20.39
CA LEU A 111 -5.99 -13.30 21.17
C LEU A 111 -5.73 -13.86 22.58
N GLY A 112 -4.58 -14.51 22.75
CA GLY A 112 -4.13 -15.06 24.02
C GLY A 112 -3.30 -14.08 24.85
N GLY A 113 -2.80 -14.57 25.99
CA GLY A 113 -1.93 -13.85 26.90
C GLY A 113 -2.68 -12.99 27.93
N PRO A 114 -1.95 -12.15 28.69
CA PRO A 114 -2.53 -11.35 29.77
C PRO A 114 -3.57 -10.34 29.26
N THR A 115 -4.53 -9.96 30.11
CA THR A 115 -5.55 -8.95 29.81
C THR A 115 -5.12 -7.53 30.19
N ARG A 116 -4.05 -7.41 30.97
CA ARG A 116 -3.51 -6.16 31.53
C ARG A 116 -2.14 -5.85 30.94
N ALA A 117 -1.96 -4.60 30.52
CA ALA A 117 -0.70 -4.14 29.94
C ALA A 117 0.44 -3.94 30.97
N ASP A 118 0.09 -3.81 32.26
CA ASP A 118 1.01 -3.66 33.38
C ASP A 118 1.38 -5.01 34.04
N ALA A 119 0.82 -6.11 33.56
CA ALA A 119 1.18 -7.45 34.05
C ALA A 119 2.66 -7.75 33.71
N PRO A 120 3.45 -8.27 34.66
CA PRO A 120 4.80 -8.73 34.37
C PRO A 120 4.76 -9.83 33.32
N THR A 121 5.69 -9.80 32.38
CA THR A 121 5.83 -10.84 31.36
C THR A 121 7.07 -11.67 31.67
N ASP A 122 6.92 -12.98 31.76
CA ASP A 122 8.03 -13.92 31.98
C ASP A 122 8.84 -14.25 30.71
N GLY A 123 8.69 -13.43 29.66
CA GLY A 123 9.52 -13.43 28.45
C GLY A 123 9.13 -14.42 27.36
N GLU A 124 8.30 -15.41 27.64
CA GLU A 124 7.80 -16.42 26.68
C GLU A 124 6.26 -16.39 26.53
N GLU A 125 5.57 -15.43 27.16
CA GLU A 125 4.12 -15.36 27.10
C GLU A 125 3.66 -14.63 25.82
N ASP A 126 2.63 -15.20 25.21
CA ASP A 126 1.90 -14.56 24.13
C ASP A 126 1.22 -13.27 24.66
N LEU A 127 1.41 -12.15 23.97
CA LEU A 127 0.85 -10.84 24.34
C LEU A 127 -0.23 -10.37 23.37
N ASP A 128 -0.81 -11.27 22.58
CA ASP A 128 -1.72 -10.92 21.50
C ASP A 128 -2.93 -10.11 21.98
N PHE A 129 -3.54 -10.48 23.12
CA PHE A 129 -4.68 -9.74 23.65
C PHE A 129 -4.29 -8.31 24.06
N VAL A 130 -3.24 -8.17 24.84
CA VAL A 130 -2.76 -6.84 25.29
C VAL A 130 -2.32 -6.00 24.11
N ASN A 131 -1.56 -6.59 23.19
CA ASN A 131 -1.07 -5.88 22.01
C ASN A 131 -2.22 -5.47 21.08
N PHE A 132 -3.28 -6.27 20.97
CA PHE A 132 -4.44 -5.90 20.17
C PHE A 132 -5.38 -4.93 20.88
N MET A 133 -5.73 -5.14 22.15
CA MET A 133 -6.76 -4.38 22.85
C MET A 133 -6.22 -3.16 23.61
N ARG A 134 -5.00 -3.24 24.17
CA ARG A 134 -4.44 -2.21 25.06
C ARG A 134 -3.34 -1.39 24.42
N ASN A 135 -2.35 -2.06 23.80
CA ASN A 135 -1.20 -1.39 23.24
C ASN A 135 -1.47 -0.94 21.81
N VAL A 136 -1.31 0.35 21.54
CA VAL A 136 -1.33 0.87 20.17
C VAL A 136 0.11 1.07 19.73
N GLY A 137 0.46 0.52 18.57
CA GLY A 137 1.82 0.62 18.04
C GLY A 137 2.80 -0.47 18.49
N ALA A 138 2.36 -1.46 19.26
CA ALA A 138 3.19 -2.62 19.55
C ALA A 138 3.27 -3.53 18.31
N ALA A 139 4.51 -3.87 17.90
CA ALA A 139 4.74 -4.87 16.88
C ALA A 139 4.50 -6.27 17.46
N ARG A 140 4.02 -7.21 16.63
CA ARG A 140 4.05 -8.64 16.97
C ARG A 140 5.50 -9.15 16.84
N ASP A 141 6.02 -9.76 17.89
CA ASP A 141 7.30 -10.48 17.89
C ASP A 141 7.12 -11.87 17.26
N THR A 142 6.73 -11.94 16.00
CA THR A 142 6.75 -13.21 15.27
C THR A 142 7.93 -13.21 14.29
N HIS A 143 8.76 -14.24 14.37
CA HIS A 143 9.96 -14.44 13.53
C HIS A 143 9.70 -14.42 12.00
N GLN A 144 8.45 -14.39 11.57
CA GLN A 144 8.03 -14.35 10.17
C GLN A 144 6.88 -13.37 9.87
N GLY A 145 6.30 -12.73 10.89
CA GLY A 145 5.18 -11.79 10.75
C GLY A 145 5.66 -10.33 10.75
N GLY A 146 5.49 -9.64 9.64
CA GLY A 146 5.94 -8.25 9.45
C GLY A 146 5.04 -7.19 10.07
N GLY A 147 4.26 -7.46 11.13
CA GLY A 147 3.34 -6.51 11.77
C GLY A 147 4.05 -5.42 12.57
N THR A 148 4.49 -4.35 11.91
CA THR A 148 5.12 -3.20 12.55
C THR A 148 4.15 -2.03 12.72
N TYR A 149 4.12 -1.45 13.93
CA TYR A 149 3.51 -0.15 14.27
C TYR A 149 1.97 -0.03 14.41
N GLY A 150 1.18 -1.10 14.50
CA GLY A 150 -0.26 -0.97 14.79
C GLY A 150 -1.10 -0.23 13.75
N TYR A 151 -0.57 -0.12 12.51
CA TYR A 151 -1.22 0.53 11.38
C TYR A 151 -2.56 -0.14 11.04
N GLY A 152 -2.55 -1.47 10.86
CA GLY A 152 -3.74 -2.23 10.51
C GLY A 152 -4.86 -2.13 11.54
N LYS A 153 -4.51 -2.19 12.81
CA LYS A 153 -5.45 -2.05 13.93
C LYS A 153 -6.16 -0.70 13.93
N THR A 154 -5.44 0.40 13.65
CA THR A 154 -6.03 1.74 13.64
C THR A 154 -7.01 1.91 12.49
N SER A 155 -6.83 1.18 11.37
CA SER A 155 -7.76 1.20 10.24
C SER A 155 -9.16 0.66 10.58
N LEU A 156 -9.26 -0.31 11.51
CA LEU A 156 -10.53 -0.84 12.02
C LEU A 156 -11.39 0.25 12.66
N TYR A 157 -10.78 1.07 13.51
CA TYR A 157 -11.47 2.20 14.15
C TYR A 157 -11.79 3.31 13.16
N ALA A 158 -10.93 3.54 12.18
CA ALA A 158 -11.16 4.55 11.14
C ALA A 158 -12.32 4.15 10.20
N LEU A 159 -12.54 2.84 9.97
CA LEU A 159 -13.67 2.36 9.18
C LEU A 159 -15.00 2.50 9.94
N SER A 160 -14.99 2.58 11.27
CA SER A 160 -16.18 2.84 12.06
C SER A 160 -16.53 4.33 12.09
N GLY A 161 -17.75 4.70 11.71
CA GLY A 161 -18.26 6.07 11.79
C GLY A 161 -18.29 6.65 13.21
N CYS A 162 -18.29 5.78 14.22
CA CYS A 162 -18.15 6.17 15.61
C CYS A 162 -16.84 5.69 16.26
N SER A 163 -15.85 5.30 15.46
CA SER A 163 -14.53 4.86 15.91
C SER A 163 -14.55 3.74 16.97
N THR A 164 -15.51 2.83 16.88
CA THR A 164 -15.82 1.84 17.91
C THR A 164 -15.87 0.44 17.32
N ILE A 165 -15.23 -0.50 18.01
CA ILE A 165 -15.26 -1.93 17.68
C ILE A 165 -15.68 -2.74 18.91
N PHE A 166 -16.21 -3.93 18.66
CA PHE A 166 -16.39 -4.96 19.69
C PHE A 166 -15.60 -6.20 19.24
N VAL A 167 -14.89 -6.81 20.17
CA VAL A 167 -14.02 -7.97 19.90
C VAL A 167 -14.48 -9.13 20.76
N ASP A 168 -14.60 -10.30 20.12
CA ASP A 168 -14.87 -11.58 20.73
C ASP A 168 -13.81 -12.56 20.27
N THR A 169 -13.06 -13.13 21.20
CA THR A 169 -11.93 -14.01 20.88
C THR A 169 -11.92 -15.26 21.72
N GLN A 170 -11.46 -16.34 21.13
CA GLN A 170 -11.19 -17.61 21.81
C GLN A 170 -9.78 -18.04 21.51
N ALA A 171 -8.98 -18.19 22.54
CA ALA A 171 -7.59 -18.63 22.46
C ALA A 171 -7.36 -19.86 23.32
N ARG A 172 -6.21 -20.48 23.18
CA ARG A 172 -5.77 -21.59 24.05
C ARG A 172 -4.61 -21.13 24.92
N GLU A 173 -4.82 -21.16 26.23
CA GLU A 173 -3.80 -20.80 27.21
C GLU A 173 -3.53 -22.00 28.12
N ARG A 174 -2.27 -22.42 28.23
CA ARG A 174 -1.87 -23.58 29.08
C ARG A 174 -2.75 -24.83 28.86
N GLY A 175 -3.16 -25.05 27.59
CA GLY A 175 -4.00 -26.18 27.20
C GLY A 175 -5.51 -26.00 27.45
N GLN A 176 -5.94 -24.90 28.05
CA GLN A 176 -7.36 -24.58 28.29
C GLN A 176 -7.87 -23.55 27.28
N SER A 177 -9.13 -23.71 26.86
CA SER A 177 -9.79 -22.71 26.01
C SER A 177 -10.23 -21.53 26.85
N VAL A 178 -9.78 -20.33 26.47
CA VAL A 178 -10.14 -19.07 27.11
C VAL A 178 -10.98 -18.25 26.13
N ARG A 179 -12.18 -17.83 26.54
CA ARG A 179 -13.06 -16.96 25.75
C ARG A 179 -13.13 -15.60 26.39
N ARG A 180 -12.93 -14.54 25.57
CA ARG A 180 -12.94 -13.15 26.02
C ARG A 180 -13.74 -12.27 25.07
N ALA A 181 -14.43 -11.25 25.63
CA ALA A 181 -15.15 -10.25 24.84
C ALA A 181 -14.99 -8.85 25.45
N MET A 182 -14.79 -7.84 24.61
CA MET A 182 -14.55 -6.46 25.06
C MET A 182 -14.91 -5.45 23.97
N GLY A 183 -15.54 -4.31 24.37
CA GLY A 183 -15.69 -3.15 23.50
C GLY A 183 -14.48 -2.23 23.58
N CYS A 184 -14.14 -1.57 22.48
CA CYS A 184 -13.06 -0.57 22.46
C CYS A 184 -13.36 0.57 21.48
N ARG A 185 -12.95 1.80 21.86
CA ARG A 185 -13.10 3.01 21.05
C ARG A 185 -11.83 3.84 21.07
N ILE A 186 -11.50 4.41 19.93
CA ILE A 186 -10.42 5.41 19.77
C ILE A 186 -11.04 6.71 19.23
N GLY A 187 -11.51 7.56 20.17
CA GLY A 187 -12.14 8.84 19.87
C GLY A 187 -11.14 10.01 19.76
N GLU A 188 -11.48 11.11 20.41
CA GLU A 188 -10.62 12.31 20.52
C GLU A 188 -10.34 12.63 21.98
N ALA A 189 -9.20 13.29 22.25
CA ALA A 189 -8.87 13.74 23.60
C ALA A 189 -9.87 14.79 24.07
N TYR A 190 -10.31 14.71 25.36
CA TYR A 190 -11.31 15.56 25.93
C TYR A 190 -11.11 15.79 27.42
N ASP A 191 -11.78 16.79 27.96
CA ASP A 191 -11.83 17.05 29.40
C ASP A 191 -13.19 16.63 29.96
N ALA A 192 -13.22 15.85 31.04
CA ALA A 192 -14.42 15.45 31.74
C ALA A 192 -14.33 15.76 33.24
N GLY A 193 -15.50 15.77 33.91
CA GLY A 193 -15.65 16.11 35.33
C GLY A 193 -15.77 17.62 35.55
N SER A 194 -15.94 18.01 36.82
CA SER A 194 -16.13 19.39 37.24
C SER A 194 -15.24 19.76 38.43
N GLY A 195 -14.89 21.03 38.55
CA GLY A 195 -14.07 21.53 39.66
C GLY A 195 -12.73 20.82 39.81
N SER A 196 -12.40 20.35 41.00
CA SER A 196 -11.15 19.63 41.30
C SER A 196 -11.06 18.22 40.71
N GLU A 197 -12.19 17.65 40.27
CA GLU A 197 -12.25 16.33 39.65
C GLU A 197 -12.11 16.38 38.12
N ARG A 198 -12.05 17.57 37.53
CA ARG A 198 -11.84 17.72 36.09
C ARG A 198 -10.51 17.12 35.67
N ARG A 199 -10.57 16.16 34.76
CA ARG A 199 -9.40 15.47 34.21
C ARG A 199 -9.44 15.47 32.69
N ARG A 200 -8.27 15.47 32.10
CA ARG A 200 -8.08 15.29 30.67
C ARG A 200 -7.95 13.82 30.36
N HIS A 201 -8.72 13.33 29.35
CA HIS A 201 -8.74 11.95 28.89
C HIS A 201 -8.13 11.87 27.47
N THR A 202 -7.49 10.73 27.16
CA THR A 202 -6.81 10.50 25.89
C THR A 202 -7.78 10.31 24.72
N GLY A 203 -9.04 9.95 24.99
CA GLY A 203 -10.03 9.54 24.00
C GLY A 203 -10.06 8.03 23.74
N ARG A 204 -9.29 7.26 24.51
CA ARG A 204 -9.33 5.79 24.47
C ARG A 204 -10.29 5.27 25.52
N HIS A 205 -11.14 4.34 25.12
CA HIS A 205 -12.21 3.80 25.98
C HIS A 205 -12.30 2.29 25.83
N TRP A 206 -12.63 1.60 26.92
CA TRP A 206 -12.89 0.17 26.94
C TRP A 206 -14.15 -0.14 27.72
N TRP A 207 -14.94 -1.11 27.24
CA TRP A 207 -16.12 -1.64 27.90
C TRP A 207 -15.89 -3.09 28.29
N GLY A 208 -15.96 -3.39 29.57
CA GLY A 208 -15.71 -4.70 30.15
C GLY A 208 -16.34 -4.85 31.53
N ARG A 209 -15.68 -5.56 32.43
CA ARG A 209 -16.02 -5.65 33.85
C ARG A 209 -15.04 -4.81 34.67
N ASP A 210 -15.56 -4.09 35.63
CA ASP A 210 -14.75 -3.37 36.63
C ASP A 210 -13.76 -4.34 37.28
N ASP A 211 -12.46 -4.02 37.20
CA ASP A 211 -11.37 -4.81 37.77
C ASP A 211 -11.15 -4.55 39.27
N GLY A 212 -11.90 -3.59 39.86
CA GLY A 212 -11.76 -3.15 41.25
C GLY A 212 -10.53 -2.27 41.51
N GLU A 213 -9.71 -2.00 40.49
CA GLU A 213 -8.48 -1.19 40.58
C GLU A 213 -8.60 0.10 39.75
N GLY A 214 -9.78 0.38 39.22
CA GLY A 214 -10.11 1.58 38.45
C GLY A 214 -9.89 1.42 36.95
N GLY A 215 -9.88 0.18 36.46
CA GLY A 215 -9.87 -0.22 35.06
C GLY A 215 -11.04 -1.12 34.71
N VAL A 216 -10.99 -1.79 33.59
CA VAL A 216 -11.91 -2.84 33.17
C VAL A 216 -11.17 -4.01 32.55
N ASP A 217 -11.56 -5.21 32.92
CA ASP A 217 -11.12 -6.45 32.26
C ASP A 217 -12.13 -6.91 31.21
N PRO A 218 -11.73 -7.75 30.23
CA PRO A 218 -12.68 -8.33 29.29
C PRO A 218 -13.72 -9.20 30.02
N LEU A 219 -14.87 -9.37 29.40
CA LEU A 219 -15.75 -10.46 29.78
C LEU A 219 -15.07 -11.79 29.54
N GLU A 220 -15.22 -12.75 30.43
CA GLU A 220 -14.59 -14.06 30.27
C GLU A 220 -15.64 -15.20 30.31
N ALA A 221 -15.23 -16.35 29.75
CA ALA A 221 -15.95 -17.61 29.77
C ALA A 221 -17.44 -17.48 29.43
N GLY A 222 -18.34 -17.88 30.32
CA GLY A 222 -19.80 -17.88 30.10
C GLY A 222 -20.39 -16.50 29.83
N GLU A 223 -19.86 -15.43 30.42
CA GLU A 223 -20.32 -14.06 30.12
C GLU A 223 -19.95 -13.62 28.70
N ALA A 224 -18.73 -13.93 28.26
CA ALA A 224 -18.28 -13.64 26.88
C ALA A 224 -19.14 -14.42 25.88
N VAL A 225 -19.37 -15.71 26.10
CA VAL A 225 -20.24 -16.54 25.26
C VAL A 225 -21.64 -15.96 25.16
N ALA A 226 -22.22 -15.58 26.32
CA ALA A 226 -23.60 -15.10 26.36
C ALA A 226 -23.79 -13.76 25.66
N ILE A 227 -22.84 -12.81 25.79
CA ILE A 227 -22.92 -11.51 25.10
C ILE A 227 -22.74 -11.67 23.61
N SER A 228 -21.79 -12.52 23.19
CA SER A 228 -21.50 -12.78 21.76
C SER A 228 -22.70 -13.45 21.08
N ALA A 229 -23.33 -14.44 21.74
CA ALA A 229 -24.55 -15.06 21.25
C ALA A 229 -25.74 -14.06 21.17
N ALA A 230 -25.89 -13.19 22.18
CA ALA A 230 -26.93 -12.17 22.20
C ALA A 230 -26.74 -11.08 21.12
N LEU A 231 -25.52 -10.89 20.64
CA LEU A 231 -25.19 -10.03 19.50
C LEU A 231 -25.22 -10.77 18.14
N GLY A 232 -25.64 -12.05 18.12
CA GLY A 232 -25.70 -12.86 16.91
C GLY A 232 -24.34 -13.09 16.24
N LEU A 233 -23.24 -13.07 17.02
CA LEU A 233 -21.91 -13.35 16.51
C LEU A 233 -21.74 -14.84 16.18
N PRO A 234 -20.81 -15.19 15.28
CA PRO A 234 -20.55 -16.57 14.94
C PRO A 234 -20.20 -17.41 16.17
N GLU A 235 -20.81 -18.59 16.27
CA GLU A 235 -20.54 -19.51 17.36
C GLU A 235 -19.12 -20.07 17.25
N ARG A 236 -18.41 -20.18 18.39
CA ARG A 236 -17.12 -20.82 18.51
C ARG A 236 -17.22 -22.05 19.39
N THR A 237 -16.83 -23.17 18.85
CA THR A 237 -16.69 -24.41 19.64
C THR A 237 -15.30 -24.44 20.31
N THR A 238 -15.14 -25.32 21.30
CA THR A 238 -13.87 -25.49 22.03
C THR A 238 -12.67 -25.93 21.16
N ALA A 239 -12.92 -26.32 19.90
CA ALA A 239 -11.89 -26.74 18.94
C ALA A 239 -11.66 -25.69 17.83
N ARG A 240 -12.32 -24.54 17.90
CA ARG A 240 -12.22 -23.49 16.87
C ARG A 240 -11.85 -22.16 17.51
N GLU A 241 -10.56 -22.04 17.85
CA GLU A 241 -9.95 -20.79 18.30
C GLU A 241 -10.02 -19.75 17.15
N GLY A 242 -9.92 -18.48 17.53
CA GLY A 242 -9.92 -17.35 16.61
C GLY A 242 -10.60 -16.11 17.18
N THR A 243 -10.73 -15.07 16.34
CA THR A 243 -11.20 -13.75 16.75
C THR A 243 -12.32 -13.26 15.83
N THR A 244 -13.33 -12.62 16.41
CA THR A 244 -14.36 -11.86 15.70
C THR A 244 -14.22 -10.40 16.05
N ILE A 245 -14.00 -9.56 15.05
CA ILE A 245 -13.96 -8.10 15.16
C ILE A 245 -15.26 -7.56 14.57
N VAL A 246 -16.02 -6.81 15.37
CA VAL A 246 -17.26 -6.16 14.96
C VAL A 246 -17.00 -4.65 14.85
N ILE A 247 -17.03 -4.12 13.65
CA ILE A 247 -16.92 -2.69 13.39
C ILE A 247 -18.32 -2.09 13.42
N ILE A 248 -18.55 -1.17 14.36
CA ILE A 248 -19.86 -0.52 14.57
C ILE A 248 -20.03 0.63 13.58
N ALA A 249 -21.19 0.70 12.93
CA ALA A 249 -21.53 1.74 11.95
C ALA A 249 -20.41 1.94 10.89
N PRO A 250 -20.05 0.92 10.11
CA PRO A 250 -18.98 1.02 9.12
C PRO A 250 -19.29 2.10 8.09
N ILE A 251 -18.27 2.91 7.74
CA ILE A 251 -18.36 3.91 6.70
C ILE A 251 -18.05 3.23 5.36
N PHE A 252 -19.08 2.95 4.59
CA PHE A 252 -18.95 2.59 3.19
C PHE A 252 -19.16 3.83 2.32
N ASP A 253 -18.35 4.00 1.29
CA ASP A 253 -18.56 5.10 0.32
C ASP A 253 -19.98 4.96 -0.29
N GLU A 254 -20.76 6.04 -0.33
CA GLU A 254 -22.14 6.05 -0.86
C GLU A 254 -22.24 5.54 -2.30
N GLN A 255 -21.15 5.66 -3.07
CA GLN A 255 -21.05 5.14 -4.43
C GLN A 255 -20.42 3.75 -4.49
N SER A 256 -20.15 3.13 -3.33
CA SER A 256 -19.52 1.83 -3.22
C SER A 256 -20.57 0.74 -3.47
N ASP A 257 -20.20 -0.20 -4.32
CA ASP A 257 -20.84 -1.50 -4.39
C ASP A 257 -20.09 -2.44 -3.44
N VAL A 258 -20.50 -2.41 -2.17
CA VAL A 258 -19.82 -3.13 -1.07
C VAL A 258 -19.58 -4.59 -1.41
N ARG A 259 -20.55 -5.25 -2.06
CA ARG A 259 -20.45 -6.66 -2.50
C ARG A 259 -19.27 -6.85 -3.45
N ASN A 260 -19.21 -6.06 -4.50
CA ASN A 260 -18.16 -6.19 -5.50
C ASN A 260 -16.82 -5.67 -4.99
N ASP A 261 -16.82 -4.64 -4.15
CA ASP A 261 -15.60 -4.13 -3.52
C ASP A 261 -14.95 -5.16 -2.59
N LEU A 262 -15.76 -5.92 -1.82
CA LEU A 262 -15.28 -7.02 -0.99
C LEU A 262 -14.70 -8.16 -1.84
N ILE A 263 -15.46 -8.63 -2.86
CA ILE A 263 -15.01 -9.70 -3.77
C ILE A 263 -13.67 -9.32 -4.41
N GLU A 264 -13.60 -8.14 -5.03
CA GLU A 264 -12.39 -7.72 -5.76
C GLU A 264 -11.21 -7.49 -4.83
N THR A 265 -11.43 -6.91 -3.64
CA THR A 265 -10.36 -6.69 -2.67
C THR A 265 -9.74 -8.01 -2.21
N VAL A 266 -10.59 -8.99 -1.90
CA VAL A 266 -10.11 -10.32 -1.51
C VAL A 266 -9.39 -11.00 -2.65
N LEU A 267 -10.01 -11.07 -3.83
CA LEU A 267 -9.40 -11.70 -5.00
C LEU A 267 -8.08 -11.04 -5.36
N TRP A 268 -8.02 -9.71 -5.47
CA TRP A 268 -6.81 -9.00 -5.92
C TRP A 268 -5.63 -9.12 -4.95
N ASN A 269 -5.89 -9.28 -3.65
CA ASN A 269 -4.81 -9.36 -2.65
C ASN A 269 -4.49 -10.78 -2.19
N PHE A 270 -5.44 -11.73 -2.27
CA PHE A 270 -5.28 -13.05 -1.65
C PHE A 270 -5.47 -14.24 -2.61
N TRP A 271 -5.64 -13.99 -3.92
CA TRP A 271 -5.81 -15.06 -4.89
C TRP A 271 -4.75 -16.18 -4.80
N PRO A 272 -3.44 -15.93 -4.46
CA PRO A 272 -2.49 -17.02 -4.37
C PRO A 272 -2.84 -18.05 -3.29
N ARG A 273 -3.50 -17.59 -2.23
CA ARG A 273 -3.97 -18.43 -1.11
C ARG A 273 -5.34 -19.07 -1.38
N MET A 274 -5.97 -18.74 -2.48
CA MET A 274 -7.29 -19.24 -2.88
C MET A 274 -7.21 -20.18 -4.08
N CYS A 275 -6.07 -20.26 -4.79
CA CYS A 275 -5.87 -21.13 -5.93
C CYS A 275 -6.07 -22.60 -5.58
N ARG A 276 -6.62 -23.38 -6.52
CA ARG A 276 -6.82 -24.84 -6.36
C ARG A 276 -5.50 -25.59 -6.18
N SER A 277 -4.40 -25.05 -6.76
CA SER A 277 -3.05 -25.61 -6.63
C SER A 277 -2.36 -25.29 -5.29
N THR A 278 -2.94 -24.43 -4.45
CA THR A 278 -2.38 -24.09 -3.15
C THR A 278 -2.65 -25.21 -2.16
N ALA A 279 -1.60 -25.63 -1.43
CA ALA A 279 -1.70 -26.67 -0.43
C ALA A 279 -2.74 -26.31 0.65
N GLN A 280 -3.46 -27.31 1.14
CA GLN A 280 -4.62 -27.09 2.02
C GLN A 280 -4.26 -26.34 3.30
N GLU A 281 -3.11 -26.64 3.88
CA GLU A 281 -2.58 -25.99 5.09
C GLU A 281 -2.25 -24.50 4.89
N LYS A 282 -2.11 -24.07 3.63
CA LYS A 282 -1.86 -22.68 3.25
C LYS A 282 -3.09 -21.98 2.69
N ARG A 283 -4.18 -22.72 2.45
CA ARG A 283 -5.35 -22.17 1.74
C ARG A 283 -6.20 -21.31 2.65
N LEU A 284 -6.57 -20.14 2.17
CA LEU A 284 -7.57 -19.29 2.80
C LEU A 284 -8.98 -19.77 2.41
N ALA A 285 -9.75 -20.24 3.39
CA ALA A 285 -11.17 -20.50 3.22
C ALA A 285 -11.96 -19.23 3.55
N LEU A 286 -12.61 -18.63 2.55
CA LEU A 286 -13.35 -17.39 2.71
C LEU A 286 -14.84 -17.61 2.56
N ARG A 287 -15.62 -17.08 3.48
CA ARG A 287 -17.07 -16.93 3.39
C ARG A 287 -17.41 -15.44 3.42
N LEU A 288 -18.22 -15.02 2.46
CA LEU A 288 -18.74 -13.66 2.39
C LEU A 288 -20.25 -13.68 2.58
N GLU A 289 -20.77 -12.84 3.49
CA GLU A 289 -22.20 -12.74 3.78
C GLU A 289 -22.61 -11.27 3.84
N ILE A 290 -23.65 -10.91 3.08
CA ILE A 290 -24.15 -9.53 3.00
C ILE A 290 -25.66 -9.55 3.22
N ASP A 291 -26.10 -8.89 4.30
CA ASP A 291 -27.51 -8.78 4.70
C ASP A 291 -28.25 -10.13 4.70
N GLY A 292 -27.57 -11.18 5.19
CA GLY A 292 -28.10 -12.54 5.31
C GLY A 292 -27.94 -13.41 4.04
N GLU A 293 -27.44 -12.85 2.93
CA GLU A 293 -27.15 -13.60 1.72
C GLU A 293 -25.68 -14.05 1.68
N VAL A 294 -25.46 -15.34 1.44
CA VAL A 294 -24.14 -15.87 1.17
C VAL A 294 -23.70 -15.48 -0.24
N VAL A 295 -22.62 -14.76 -0.35
CA VAL A 295 -22.05 -14.29 -1.61
C VAL A 295 -20.95 -15.25 -2.05
N VAL A 296 -21.09 -15.80 -3.24
CA VAL A 296 -20.05 -16.67 -3.81
C VAL A 296 -18.88 -15.82 -4.27
N VAL A 297 -17.69 -16.08 -3.75
CA VAL A 297 -16.44 -15.54 -4.24
C VAL A 297 -15.93 -16.48 -5.33
N PRO A 298 -15.70 -16.00 -6.57
CA PRO A 298 -15.23 -16.85 -7.66
C PRO A 298 -13.84 -17.44 -7.36
N ASP A 299 -13.56 -18.63 -7.89
CA ASP A 299 -12.21 -19.17 -7.89
C ASP A 299 -11.29 -18.25 -8.74
N PRO A 300 -10.05 -17.99 -8.31
CA PRO A 300 -9.13 -17.15 -9.08
C PRO A 300 -8.90 -17.64 -10.50
N GLU A 301 -8.82 -18.95 -10.71
CA GLU A 301 -8.65 -19.56 -12.04
C GLU A 301 -9.82 -19.33 -12.99
N ASP A 302 -10.99 -19.00 -12.44
CA ASP A 302 -12.21 -18.73 -13.21
C ASP A 302 -12.53 -17.22 -13.26
N PHE A 303 -11.59 -16.37 -12.76
CA PHE A 303 -11.78 -14.91 -12.67
C PHE A 303 -10.67 -14.14 -13.41
N PRO A 304 -10.80 -13.89 -14.73
CA PRO A 304 -9.81 -13.12 -15.48
C PRO A 304 -9.56 -11.71 -14.93
N PRO A 305 -8.29 -11.26 -14.84
CA PRO A 305 -7.07 -11.88 -15.35
C PRO A 305 -6.36 -12.80 -14.35
N LEU A 306 -6.97 -13.16 -13.22
CA LEU A 306 -6.33 -13.98 -12.19
C LEU A 306 -6.00 -15.40 -12.68
N ASP A 307 -6.72 -15.91 -13.70
CA ASP A 307 -6.39 -17.16 -14.39
C ASP A 307 -4.95 -17.15 -14.98
N LEU A 308 -4.49 -16.02 -15.51
CA LEU A 308 -3.13 -15.86 -16.00
C LEU A 308 -2.10 -15.81 -14.85
N PHE A 309 -2.46 -15.11 -13.79
CA PHE A 309 -1.63 -15.04 -12.59
C PHE A 309 -1.49 -16.41 -11.91
N ALA A 310 -2.57 -17.19 -11.81
CA ALA A 310 -2.54 -18.54 -11.25
C ALA A 310 -1.59 -19.45 -12.03
N ARG A 311 -1.64 -19.41 -13.36
CA ARG A 311 -0.69 -20.15 -14.22
C ARG A 311 0.76 -19.66 -14.09
N ALA A 312 0.95 -18.36 -13.88
CA ALA A 312 2.28 -17.81 -13.62
C ALA A 312 2.80 -18.23 -12.24
N LEU A 313 1.92 -18.32 -11.23
CA LEU A 313 2.27 -18.79 -9.89
C LEU A 313 2.80 -20.26 -9.93
N GLU A 314 2.10 -21.15 -10.63
CA GLU A 314 2.56 -22.52 -10.81
C GLU A 314 3.95 -22.58 -11.46
N GLY A 315 4.16 -21.79 -12.51
CA GLY A 315 5.46 -21.68 -13.14
C GLY A 315 6.56 -21.17 -12.20
N ALA A 316 6.25 -20.20 -11.34
CA ALA A 316 7.21 -19.69 -10.36
C ALA A 316 7.52 -20.68 -9.24
N ARG A 317 6.53 -21.46 -8.78
CA ARG A 317 6.70 -22.51 -7.75
C ARG A 317 7.55 -23.67 -8.23
N HIS A 318 7.33 -24.14 -9.45
CA HIS A 318 8.00 -25.34 -9.98
C HIS A 318 9.26 -25.02 -10.79
N GLY A 319 9.55 -23.75 -11.06
CA GLY A 319 10.69 -23.35 -11.88
C GLY A 319 10.48 -23.60 -13.38
N ASP A 320 9.34 -24.12 -13.80
CA ASP A 320 9.02 -24.40 -15.19
C ASP A 320 8.79 -23.11 -15.97
N GLU A 321 9.62 -22.86 -16.99
CA GLU A 321 9.62 -21.61 -17.76
C GLU A 321 9.74 -20.35 -16.87
N ALA A 322 10.34 -20.49 -15.68
CA ALA A 322 10.62 -19.39 -14.78
C ALA A 322 12.04 -18.86 -15.01
N LYS A 323 12.19 -17.55 -14.84
CA LYS A 323 13.47 -16.86 -14.92
C LYS A 323 14.01 -16.57 -13.53
N ALA A 324 15.20 -17.09 -13.23
CA ALA A 324 15.88 -16.77 -11.99
C ALA A 324 16.35 -15.30 -12.00
N ILE A 325 15.95 -14.54 -10.99
CA ILE A 325 16.46 -13.20 -10.73
C ILE A 325 17.63 -13.34 -9.75
N THR A 326 18.81 -12.85 -10.13
CA THR A 326 20.04 -13.03 -9.35
C THR A 326 20.79 -11.72 -9.18
N SER A 327 21.52 -11.53 -8.09
CA SER A 327 22.54 -10.48 -7.96
C SER A 327 23.89 -10.99 -8.48
N ILE A 328 24.83 -10.07 -8.73
CA ILE A 328 26.16 -10.40 -9.26
C ILE A 328 27.22 -10.35 -8.15
N ARG A 329 27.15 -9.38 -7.26
CA ARG A 329 28.13 -9.15 -6.18
C ARG A 329 27.44 -8.71 -4.90
N PRO A 330 27.32 -9.60 -3.89
CA PRO A 330 27.59 -11.04 -3.97
C PRO A 330 26.61 -11.74 -4.92
N ARG A 331 26.99 -12.91 -5.45
CA ARG A 331 26.07 -13.68 -6.30
C ARG A 331 25.07 -14.40 -5.42
N LYS A 332 23.80 -13.98 -5.50
CA LYS A 332 22.68 -14.55 -4.75
C LYS A 332 21.51 -14.80 -5.68
N HIS A 333 20.74 -15.82 -5.38
CA HIS A 333 19.43 -16.07 -5.97
C HIS A 333 18.42 -15.17 -5.25
N LEU A 334 17.81 -14.22 -5.97
CA LEU A 334 16.87 -13.26 -5.37
C LEU A 334 15.42 -13.72 -5.49
N GLY A 335 15.12 -14.68 -6.36
CA GLY A 335 13.80 -15.25 -6.54
C GLY A 335 13.52 -15.73 -7.96
N GLN A 336 12.30 -16.23 -8.18
CA GLN A 336 11.81 -16.77 -9.45
C GLN A 336 10.73 -15.88 -10.04
N LEU A 337 10.87 -15.52 -11.31
CA LEU A 337 9.89 -14.79 -12.10
C LEU A 337 9.30 -15.70 -13.18
N SER A 338 8.00 -15.91 -13.17
CA SER A 338 7.27 -16.53 -14.26
C SER A 338 6.27 -15.55 -14.87
N ILE A 339 6.20 -15.48 -16.20
CA ILE A 339 5.24 -14.63 -16.92
C ILE A 339 4.44 -15.51 -17.88
N ARG A 340 3.14 -15.30 -17.90
CA ARG A 340 2.21 -15.96 -18.82
C ARG A 340 1.46 -14.94 -19.66
N ARG A 341 1.24 -15.27 -20.93
CA ARG A 341 0.43 -14.48 -21.87
C ARG A 341 -0.77 -15.27 -22.35
N GLY A 342 -1.82 -14.56 -22.71
CA GLY A 342 -3.02 -15.17 -23.26
C GLY A 342 -3.87 -14.18 -24.02
N ALA A 343 -4.92 -14.69 -24.67
CA ALA A 343 -5.98 -13.83 -25.16
C ALA A 343 -6.66 -13.15 -23.96
N ARG A 344 -6.99 -11.86 -24.12
CA ARG A 344 -7.75 -11.13 -23.09
C ARG A 344 -9.15 -11.72 -22.97
N ALA A 345 -9.42 -12.33 -21.84
CA ALA A 345 -10.74 -12.85 -21.52
C ALA A 345 -11.69 -11.74 -21.06
N ASP A 346 -12.99 -12.00 -21.21
CA ASP A 346 -14.02 -11.10 -20.71
C ASP A 346 -13.91 -10.94 -19.20
N ARG A 347 -14.02 -9.71 -18.74
CA ARG A 347 -13.97 -9.40 -17.31
C ARG A 347 -15.30 -9.75 -16.65
N HIS A 348 -15.24 -10.23 -15.42
CA HIS A 348 -16.42 -10.34 -14.59
C HIS A 348 -17.12 -8.98 -14.48
N VAL A 349 -18.45 -8.98 -14.35
CA VAL A 349 -19.26 -7.74 -14.35
C VAL A 349 -18.79 -6.75 -13.27
N SER A 350 -18.37 -7.26 -12.11
CA SER A 350 -17.79 -6.45 -11.04
C SER A 350 -16.57 -5.65 -11.51
N ALA A 351 -15.69 -6.26 -12.30
CA ALA A 351 -14.45 -5.67 -12.79
C ALA A 351 -14.65 -4.66 -13.94
N LEU A 352 -15.86 -4.49 -14.43
CA LEU A 352 -16.19 -3.48 -15.45
C LEU A 352 -16.51 -2.10 -14.84
N ARG A 353 -16.63 -2.02 -13.51
CA ARG A 353 -16.92 -0.77 -12.80
C ARG A 353 -15.74 0.22 -12.92
N LYS A 354 -16.06 1.52 -12.82
CA LYS A 354 -15.03 2.59 -12.89
C LYS A 354 -14.00 2.51 -11.77
N ARG A 355 -14.38 2.00 -10.60
CA ARG A 355 -13.56 1.91 -9.38
C ARG A 355 -13.02 0.51 -9.13
N SER A 356 -13.15 -0.40 -10.08
CA SER A 356 -12.59 -1.75 -9.95
C SER A 356 -11.06 -1.68 -9.77
N VAL A 357 -10.54 -2.51 -8.86
CA VAL A 357 -9.09 -2.71 -8.70
C VAL A 357 -8.54 -3.68 -9.74
N ILE A 358 -9.42 -4.41 -10.42
CA ILE A 358 -9.05 -5.37 -11.44
C ILE A 358 -8.76 -4.64 -12.76
N PRO A 359 -7.57 -4.80 -13.35
CA PRO A 359 -7.22 -4.09 -14.58
C PRO A 359 -8.06 -4.57 -15.77
N LYS A 360 -8.47 -3.62 -16.62
CA LYS A 360 -9.19 -3.93 -17.88
C LYS A 360 -8.36 -4.76 -18.84
N GLN A 361 -7.05 -4.54 -18.85
CA GLN A 361 -6.05 -5.33 -19.56
C GLN A 361 -4.90 -5.55 -18.62
N SER A 362 -4.50 -6.79 -18.38
CA SER A 362 -3.40 -7.09 -17.47
C SER A 362 -2.06 -6.91 -18.17
N ALA A 363 -1.15 -6.23 -17.46
CA ALA A 363 0.25 -6.08 -17.80
C ALA A 363 1.05 -5.89 -16.51
N HIS A 364 0.90 -6.85 -15.56
CA HIS A 364 1.36 -6.67 -14.20
C HIS A 364 2.18 -7.87 -13.73
N ILE A 365 3.15 -7.64 -12.85
CA ILE A 365 3.84 -8.67 -12.10
C ILE A 365 3.42 -8.56 -10.63
N ALA A 366 2.81 -9.61 -10.11
CA ALA A 366 2.53 -9.74 -8.67
C ALA A 366 3.83 -10.10 -7.95
N LEU A 367 4.20 -9.31 -6.95
CA LEU A 367 5.38 -9.53 -6.12
C LEU A 367 4.98 -10.13 -4.78
N MET A 368 5.68 -11.18 -4.36
CA MET A 368 5.40 -11.86 -3.09
C MET A 368 6.63 -12.47 -2.47
N ARG A 369 6.56 -12.67 -1.14
CA ARG A 369 7.52 -13.47 -0.39
C ARG A 369 7.14 -14.97 -0.45
N PRO A 370 7.96 -15.90 0.10
CA PRO A 370 7.67 -17.34 0.11
C PRO A 370 6.36 -17.71 0.82
N VAL A 371 5.85 -16.83 1.69
CA VAL A 371 4.52 -16.96 2.30
C VAL A 371 3.38 -16.76 1.29
N GLU A 372 3.68 -16.36 0.06
CA GLU A 372 2.74 -16.18 -1.05
C GLU A 372 1.59 -15.21 -0.74
N LEU A 373 1.90 -14.14 -0.03
CA LEU A 373 1.05 -12.97 0.12
C LEU A 373 1.53 -11.87 -0.83
N ILE A 374 0.60 -11.23 -1.50
CA ILE A 374 0.92 -10.18 -2.46
C ILE A 374 1.35 -8.93 -1.71
N VAL A 375 2.60 -8.50 -1.93
CA VAL A 375 3.10 -7.24 -1.44
C VAL A 375 2.62 -6.12 -2.35
N LYS A 376 2.90 -6.19 -3.64
CA LYS A 376 2.43 -5.22 -4.64
C LYS A 376 2.41 -5.78 -6.06
N TYR A 377 1.84 -5.01 -6.97
CA TYR A 377 1.92 -5.24 -8.40
C TYR A 377 2.85 -4.23 -9.06
N VAL A 378 3.79 -4.72 -9.87
CA VAL A 378 4.59 -3.89 -10.77
C VAL A 378 3.86 -3.78 -12.09
N HIS A 379 3.58 -2.54 -12.50
CA HIS A 379 2.97 -2.26 -13.79
C HIS A 379 4.01 -2.33 -14.90
N GLY A 380 3.71 -3.06 -15.96
CA GLY A 380 4.49 -3.11 -17.19
C GLY A 380 3.70 -2.52 -18.36
N GLU A 381 4.29 -2.66 -19.55
CA GLU A 381 3.64 -2.21 -20.79
C GLU A 381 2.60 -3.24 -21.24
N PRO A 382 1.36 -2.84 -21.56
CA PRO A 382 0.39 -3.73 -22.18
C PRO A 382 0.79 -4.09 -23.61
N PHE A 383 0.30 -5.23 -24.12
CA PHE A 383 0.48 -5.50 -25.55
C PHE A 383 -0.22 -4.42 -26.39
N PRO A 384 0.39 -3.99 -27.51
CA PRO A 384 -0.23 -3.04 -28.44
C PRO A 384 -1.58 -3.57 -29.00
N ASP A 385 -1.69 -4.88 -29.20
CA ASP A 385 -2.95 -5.52 -29.55
C ASP A 385 -3.76 -5.79 -28.27
N GLY A 386 -4.81 -5.01 -28.05
CA GLY A 386 -5.69 -5.12 -26.90
C GLY A 386 -6.47 -6.44 -26.76
N ARG A 387 -6.33 -7.37 -27.74
CA ARG A 387 -6.88 -8.73 -27.65
C ARG A 387 -6.01 -9.68 -26.84
N PHE A 388 -4.79 -9.27 -26.50
CA PHE A 388 -3.85 -10.04 -25.70
C PHE A 388 -3.52 -9.32 -24.42
N GLU A 389 -3.17 -10.08 -23.41
CA GLU A 389 -2.72 -9.61 -22.12
C GLU A 389 -1.68 -10.56 -21.52
N TRP A 390 -1.01 -10.12 -20.48
CA TRP A 390 -0.05 -10.92 -19.76
C TRP A 390 -0.10 -10.66 -18.27
N ALA A 391 0.34 -11.64 -17.49
CA ALA A 391 0.49 -11.55 -16.05
C ALA A 391 1.76 -12.27 -15.63
N GLY A 392 2.46 -11.73 -14.65
CA GLY A 392 3.66 -12.30 -14.07
C GLY A 392 3.53 -12.47 -12.57
N VAL A 393 4.31 -13.42 -12.05
CA VAL A 393 4.48 -13.67 -10.62
C VAL A 393 5.97 -13.73 -10.31
N PHE A 394 6.38 -12.99 -9.33
CA PHE A 394 7.71 -13.07 -8.73
C PHE A 394 7.58 -13.50 -7.27
N ILE A 395 8.26 -14.59 -6.93
CA ILE A 395 8.41 -15.07 -5.55
C ILE A 395 9.87 -14.85 -5.17
N CYS A 396 10.14 -14.07 -4.11
CA CYS A 396 11.52 -13.90 -3.67
C CYS A 396 12.08 -15.21 -3.11
N SER A 397 13.41 -15.30 -3.05
CA SER A 397 14.11 -16.49 -2.54
C SER A 397 13.75 -16.74 -1.07
N ASP A 398 13.70 -18.00 -0.69
CA ASP A 398 13.57 -18.50 0.68
C ASP A 398 14.92 -18.59 1.43
N GLU A 399 16.03 -18.17 0.80
CA GLU A 399 17.29 -18.00 1.51
C GLU A 399 17.12 -16.94 2.61
N GLU A 400 17.37 -17.30 3.87
CA GLU A 400 17.13 -16.48 5.07
C GLU A 400 17.63 -15.03 4.91
N GLU A 401 18.89 -14.84 4.45
CA GLU A 401 19.48 -13.51 4.22
C GLU A 401 18.71 -12.68 3.18
N VAL A 402 18.19 -13.33 2.14
CA VAL A 402 17.47 -12.67 1.06
C VAL A 402 16.03 -12.39 1.49
N GLU A 403 15.34 -13.36 2.05
CA GLU A 403 13.98 -13.19 2.54
C GLU A 403 13.91 -12.08 3.59
N GLN A 404 14.84 -12.09 4.57
CA GLN A 404 14.92 -11.04 5.60
C GLN A 404 15.13 -9.66 4.98
N ALA A 405 15.96 -9.53 3.93
CA ALA A 405 16.16 -8.26 3.25
C ALA A 405 14.87 -7.73 2.61
N PHE A 406 14.06 -8.61 2.01
CA PHE A 406 12.75 -8.22 1.47
C PHE A 406 11.76 -7.87 2.58
N ALA A 407 11.71 -8.66 3.66
CA ALA A 407 10.85 -8.40 4.81
C ALA A 407 11.17 -7.04 5.47
N ASP A 408 12.44 -6.76 5.74
CA ASP A 408 12.88 -5.50 6.36
C ASP A 408 12.70 -4.27 5.45
N SER A 409 12.54 -4.48 4.14
CA SER A 409 12.26 -3.40 3.20
C SER A 409 10.77 -3.02 3.15
N GLU A 410 9.89 -3.83 3.70
CA GLU A 410 8.45 -3.56 3.71
C GLU A 410 8.12 -2.38 4.64
N PRO A 411 7.29 -1.44 4.19
CA PRO A 411 6.71 -0.44 5.09
C PRO A 411 5.68 -1.08 6.01
N PRO A 412 5.22 -0.38 7.06
CA PRO A 412 4.23 -0.91 8.01
C PRO A 412 2.91 -1.39 7.41
N ALA A 413 2.57 -0.95 6.20
CA ALA A 413 1.37 -1.37 5.47
C ALA A 413 1.59 -2.64 4.63
N HIS A 414 2.79 -3.22 4.61
CA HIS A 414 3.18 -4.38 3.80
C HIS A 414 2.76 -4.32 2.32
N ASP A 415 2.69 -3.11 1.76
CA ASP A 415 2.17 -2.82 0.43
C ASP A 415 3.26 -2.40 -0.58
N ASP A 416 4.51 -2.41 -0.18
CA ASP A 416 5.67 -2.13 -1.04
C ASP A 416 6.95 -2.83 -0.55
N TRP A 417 7.98 -2.83 -1.40
CA TRP A 417 9.36 -3.04 -1.02
C TRP A 417 10.12 -1.74 -1.25
N VAL A 418 10.58 -1.13 -0.16
CA VAL A 418 11.24 0.18 -0.15
C VAL A 418 12.71 0.00 0.23
N PRO A 419 13.63 -0.11 -0.76
CA PRO A 419 15.06 -0.33 -0.46
C PRO A 419 15.67 0.76 0.45
N GLN A 420 15.07 1.95 0.48
CA GLN A 420 15.52 3.07 1.30
C GLN A 420 15.34 2.83 2.81
N ASN A 421 14.44 1.95 3.21
CA ASN A 421 14.23 1.53 4.60
C ASN A 421 15.44 0.72 5.12
N LEU A 422 16.22 0.12 4.22
CA LEU A 422 17.36 -0.69 4.57
C LEU A 422 18.66 0.14 4.72
N PRO A 423 19.54 -0.22 5.65
CA PRO A 423 20.87 0.35 5.74
C PRO A 423 21.67 0.06 4.47
N THR A 424 22.67 0.90 4.19
CA THR A 424 23.57 0.66 3.05
C THR A 424 24.30 -0.67 3.22
N GLY A 425 24.16 -1.56 2.24
CA GLY A 425 24.75 -2.91 2.31
C GLY A 425 24.18 -3.88 1.28
N ALA A 426 24.41 -5.17 1.51
CA ALA A 426 23.99 -6.26 0.63
C ALA A 426 22.46 -6.36 0.55
N ALA A 427 21.77 -6.31 1.69
CA ALA A 427 20.31 -6.37 1.78
C ALA A 427 19.62 -5.34 0.89
N LYS A 428 20.02 -4.05 1.01
CA LYS A 428 19.53 -2.97 0.15
C LYS A 428 19.79 -3.23 -1.33
N SER A 429 20.95 -3.79 -1.65
CA SER A 429 21.33 -4.10 -3.03
C SER A 429 20.47 -5.23 -3.60
N TYR A 430 20.12 -6.25 -2.81
CA TYR A 430 19.29 -7.36 -3.25
C TYR A 430 17.91 -6.87 -3.69
N VAL A 431 17.24 -6.11 -2.84
CA VAL A 431 15.90 -5.56 -3.13
C VAL A 431 15.94 -4.62 -4.34
N ASN A 432 16.92 -3.71 -4.39
CA ASN A 432 17.07 -2.76 -5.49
C ASN A 432 17.31 -3.44 -6.85
N ILE A 433 18.19 -4.46 -6.86
CA ILE A 433 18.50 -5.22 -8.08
C ILE A 433 17.27 -5.99 -8.55
N ALA A 434 16.54 -6.64 -7.63
CA ALA A 434 15.34 -7.38 -7.98
C ALA A 434 14.29 -6.44 -8.59
N LEU A 435 13.95 -5.34 -7.93
CA LEU A 435 12.95 -4.37 -8.43
C LEU A 435 13.35 -3.77 -9.79
N THR A 436 14.63 -3.45 -9.97
CA THR A 436 15.13 -2.93 -11.25
C THR A 436 14.95 -3.96 -12.36
N ARG A 437 15.37 -5.21 -12.12
CA ARG A 437 15.25 -6.28 -13.11
C ARG A 437 13.80 -6.63 -13.42
N LEU A 438 12.93 -6.69 -12.41
CA LEU A 438 11.50 -6.93 -12.61
C LEU A 438 10.86 -5.84 -13.47
N SER A 439 11.22 -4.57 -13.24
CA SER A 439 10.77 -3.46 -14.08
C SER A 439 11.29 -3.54 -15.51
N GLU A 440 12.54 -3.97 -15.70
CA GLU A 440 13.12 -4.19 -17.03
C GLU A 440 12.42 -5.33 -17.77
N GLU A 441 12.17 -6.46 -17.09
CA GLU A 441 11.44 -7.60 -17.65
C GLU A 441 10.02 -7.22 -18.06
N ALA A 442 9.28 -6.49 -17.19
CA ALA A 442 7.94 -6.05 -17.50
C ALA A 442 7.87 -5.18 -18.77
N LYS A 443 8.84 -4.29 -18.96
CA LYS A 443 8.94 -3.45 -20.15
C LYS A 443 9.34 -4.25 -21.41
N THR A 444 10.30 -5.17 -21.25
CA THR A 444 10.82 -5.97 -22.38
C THR A 444 9.76 -6.98 -22.87
N TYR A 445 8.99 -7.56 -21.95
CA TYR A 445 8.00 -8.60 -22.29
C TYR A 445 6.92 -8.11 -23.23
N ALA A 446 6.46 -6.88 -23.05
CA ALA A 446 5.42 -6.28 -23.89
C ALA A 446 5.94 -5.75 -25.25
N ASN A 447 7.26 -5.68 -25.45
CA ASN A 447 7.85 -5.16 -26.68
C ASN A 447 7.96 -6.26 -27.75
N PRO A 448 7.03 -6.36 -28.72
CA PRO A 448 7.03 -7.43 -29.72
C PRO A 448 8.23 -7.37 -30.69
N LEU A 449 8.92 -6.24 -30.78
CA LEU A 449 10.12 -6.06 -31.62
C LEU A 449 11.37 -6.65 -30.97
N GLY A 450 11.37 -6.93 -29.66
CA GLY A 450 12.43 -7.65 -28.97
C GLY A 450 12.32 -9.17 -29.06
N ALA A 451 11.15 -9.70 -29.43
CA ALA A 451 10.84 -11.14 -29.41
C ALA A 451 11.06 -11.86 -30.77
N THR A 452 11.44 -11.19 -31.85
CA THR A 452 11.68 -11.80 -33.16
C THR A 452 13.11 -12.30 -33.38
N GLY A 453 13.89 -12.45 -32.31
CA GLY A 453 15.21 -13.09 -32.34
C GLY A 453 15.16 -14.52 -31.77
N GLY A 454 14.49 -15.44 -32.47
CA GLY A 454 14.69 -16.87 -32.23
C GLY A 454 16.08 -17.27 -32.72
N GLY A 455 16.99 -17.47 -31.77
CA GLY A 455 18.35 -17.90 -32.05
C GLY A 455 19.33 -17.28 -31.06
N ASN A 456 20.12 -18.09 -30.49
CA ASN A 456 21.16 -17.91 -29.47
C ASN A 456 22.18 -16.74 -29.73
N GLU A 457 21.75 -15.55 -30.12
CA GLU A 457 22.61 -14.38 -30.22
C GLU A 457 22.04 -13.22 -29.42
N ARG A 458 22.71 -12.94 -28.32
CA ARG A 458 22.52 -11.74 -27.47
C ARG A 458 22.98 -10.50 -28.23
N GLY A 459 22.18 -10.04 -29.19
CA GLY A 459 22.31 -8.68 -29.75
C GLY A 459 21.58 -7.69 -28.82
N PRO A 460 22.12 -6.52 -28.53
CA PRO A 460 21.40 -5.49 -27.80
C PRO A 460 20.11 -5.12 -28.54
N SER A 461 18.98 -5.00 -27.80
CA SER A 461 17.71 -4.57 -28.40
C SER A 461 17.88 -3.23 -29.12
N LEU A 462 17.17 -2.99 -30.23
CA LEU A 462 17.19 -1.69 -30.92
C LEU A 462 16.95 -0.52 -29.96
N ALA A 463 16.12 -0.70 -28.94
CA ALA A 463 15.91 0.32 -27.91
C ALA A 463 17.12 0.49 -26.99
N SER A 464 17.84 -0.58 -26.63
CA SER A 464 19.08 -0.47 -25.87
C SER A 464 20.20 0.08 -26.73
N THR A 465 20.24 -0.28 -28.01
CA THR A 465 21.18 0.28 -29.01
C THR A 465 20.89 1.77 -29.25
N ALA A 466 19.62 2.17 -29.36
CA ALA A 466 19.20 3.57 -29.44
C ALA A 466 19.50 4.35 -28.15
N SER A 467 19.34 3.75 -26.99
CA SER A 467 19.72 4.35 -25.71
C SER A 467 21.23 4.46 -25.55
N ILE A 468 21.99 3.46 -26.00
CA ILE A 468 23.45 3.49 -26.01
C ILE A 468 23.94 4.50 -27.03
N MET A 469 23.34 4.56 -28.22
CA MET A 469 23.64 5.60 -29.23
C MET A 469 23.25 6.99 -28.76
N GLY A 470 22.12 7.15 -28.07
CA GLY A 470 21.72 8.40 -27.42
C GLY A 470 22.75 8.87 -26.39
N LYS A 471 23.22 7.98 -25.53
CA LYS A 471 24.28 8.25 -24.55
C LYS A 471 25.66 8.50 -25.21
N LEU A 472 25.94 7.85 -26.34
CA LEU A 472 27.16 8.09 -27.14
C LEU A 472 27.08 9.42 -27.90
N LEU A 473 25.90 9.78 -28.40
CA LEU A 473 25.65 11.08 -29.02
C LEU A 473 25.69 12.22 -28.01
N GLU A 474 25.16 12.02 -26.79
CA GLU A 474 25.36 12.98 -25.68
C GLU A 474 26.84 13.16 -25.32
N LYS A 475 27.61 12.08 -25.28
CA LYS A 475 29.07 12.15 -25.09
C LYS A 475 29.81 12.76 -26.28
N ALA A 476 29.37 12.52 -27.52
CA ALA A 476 29.96 13.09 -28.71
C ALA A 476 29.66 14.59 -28.89
N SER A 477 28.51 15.04 -28.40
CA SER A 477 28.17 16.48 -28.37
C SER A 477 28.90 17.26 -27.26
N ALA A 478 29.51 16.55 -26.29
CA ALA A 478 30.25 17.16 -25.18
C ALA A 478 31.77 17.26 -25.41
N THR A 479 32.31 16.75 -26.56
CA THR A 479 33.74 16.77 -26.85
C THR A 479 34.01 17.51 -28.14
N GLY A 480 34.20 18.82 -28.05
CA GLY A 480 35.04 19.56 -29.00
C GLY A 480 36.51 19.17 -28.77
N PRO A 481 37.40 19.25 -29.82
CA PRO A 481 38.74 18.70 -29.78
C PRO A 481 39.66 19.49 -28.84
N GLY A 482 39.99 18.94 -27.70
CA GLY A 482 40.95 19.49 -26.74
C GLY A 482 41.95 18.42 -26.32
N ARG A 483 43.21 18.60 -26.74
CA ARG A 483 44.43 17.81 -26.53
C ARG A 483 44.60 17.26 -25.10
N GLY A 484 45.11 16.04 -25.03
CA GLY A 484 45.60 15.41 -23.81
C GLY A 484 46.84 16.09 -23.24
N GLY A 485 47.03 15.94 -21.93
CA GLY A 485 48.24 16.35 -21.20
C GLY A 485 48.07 16.21 -19.69
N GLY A 486 48.76 15.27 -19.12
CA GLY A 486 49.27 14.98 -17.81
C GLY A 486 48.93 15.83 -16.60
N GLY A 487 48.77 15.09 -15.53
CA GLY A 487 48.46 15.36 -14.16
C GLY A 487 48.94 16.67 -13.51
N SER A 488 48.08 17.16 -12.60
CA SER A 488 48.51 17.81 -11.36
C SER A 488 47.31 17.98 -10.43
N ARG A 489 47.50 17.72 -9.14
CA ARG A 489 46.57 17.98 -8.04
C ARG A 489 46.33 19.49 -7.91
N GLY A 490 45.10 19.93 -7.89
CA GLY A 490 44.75 21.30 -7.52
C GLY A 490 43.32 21.66 -7.89
N GLY A 491 42.48 21.98 -6.91
CA GLY A 491 41.27 22.78 -6.96
C GLY A 491 40.17 22.31 -7.94
N VAL A 492 39.05 21.88 -7.39
CA VAL A 492 37.82 21.61 -8.18
C VAL A 492 37.39 22.93 -8.84
N LYS A 493 37.72 23.14 -10.12
CA LYS A 493 37.10 24.19 -10.94
C LYS A 493 35.62 23.82 -11.10
N LYS A 494 34.72 24.67 -10.64
CA LYS A 494 33.30 24.58 -11.00
C LYS A 494 33.22 24.66 -12.54
N LEU A 495 32.83 23.59 -13.18
CA LEU A 495 32.54 23.58 -14.61
C LEU A 495 31.10 24.08 -14.83
N LYS A 496 30.92 24.91 -15.87
CA LYS A 496 29.57 25.28 -16.33
C LYS A 496 28.79 24.02 -16.69
N SER A 497 27.59 23.89 -16.14
CA SER A 497 26.68 22.78 -16.47
C SER A 497 25.23 23.20 -16.35
N LEU A 498 24.41 22.66 -17.23
CA LEU A 498 22.96 22.82 -17.21
C LEU A 498 22.36 21.40 -17.13
N SER A 499 21.52 21.16 -16.12
CA SER A 499 20.87 19.87 -15.97
C SER A 499 19.86 19.63 -17.10
N ALA A 500 19.49 18.36 -17.34
CA ALA A 500 18.36 18.05 -18.21
C ALA A 500 17.08 18.69 -17.64
N PRO A 501 16.24 19.31 -18.49
CA PRO A 501 14.97 19.87 -18.04
C PRO A 501 14.03 18.78 -17.56
N ARG A 502 13.40 19.00 -16.41
CA ARG A 502 12.37 18.14 -15.82
C ARG A 502 11.01 18.82 -15.91
N PHE A 503 9.99 18.06 -16.27
CA PHE A 503 8.60 18.52 -16.22
C PHE A 503 8.17 18.69 -14.74
N VAL A 504 7.50 19.80 -14.43
CA VAL A 504 7.02 20.10 -13.06
C VAL A 504 5.51 20.02 -12.98
N ARG A 505 4.80 20.78 -13.84
CA ARG A 505 3.35 20.86 -13.82
C ARG A 505 2.78 21.48 -15.10
N LEU A 506 1.46 21.39 -15.23
CA LEU A 506 0.69 22.16 -16.21
C LEU A 506 0.04 23.36 -15.52
N GLU A 507 0.05 24.49 -16.21
CA GLU A 507 -0.68 25.70 -15.81
C GLU A 507 -1.54 26.21 -16.97
N MET A 508 -2.59 26.95 -16.64
CA MET A 508 -3.34 27.73 -17.62
C MET A 508 -2.76 29.16 -17.64
N ALA A 509 -2.13 29.53 -18.72
CA ALA A 509 -1.60 30.88 -18.94
C ALA A 509 -2.34 31.48 -20.14
N ASP A 510 -3.04 32.61 -19.95
CA ASP A 510 -3.81 33.33 -20.96
C ASP A 510 -4.76 32.43 -21.79
N GLY A 511 -5.41 31.44 -21.11
CA GLY A 511 -6.32 30.49 -21.75
C GLY A 511 -5.64 29.34 -22.50
N VAL A 512 -4.32 29.25 -22.48
CA VAL A 512 -3.53 28.19 -23.14
C VAL A 512 -2.92 27.26 -22.08
N ARG A 513 -3.04 25.96 -22.27
CA ARG A 513 -2.31 24.98 -21.45
C ARG A 513 -0.81 25.16 -21.67
N THR A 514 -0.08 25.36 -20.59
CA THR A 514 1.36 25.62 -20.62
C THR A 514 2.08 24.61 -19.72
N ALA A 515 3.04 23.89 -20.27
CA ALA A 515 3.89 22.98 -19.53
C ALA A 515 5.07 23.75 -18.93
N ILE A 516 5.30 23.54 -17.63
CA ILE A 516 6.39 24.15 -16.88
C ILE A 516 7.50 23.14 -16.71
N PHE A 517 8.71 23.53 -17.10
CA PHE A 517 9.93 22.75 -16.95
C PHE A 517 10.96 23.51 -16.11
N GLU A 518 11.76 22.76 -15.36
CA GLU A 518 12.86 23.29 -14.56
C GLU A 518 14.17 22.60 -14.89
N ALA A 519 15.26 23.36 -14.86
CA ALA A 519 16.63 22.86 -14.98
C ALA A 519 17.57 23.66 -14.08
N ASP A 520 18.62 23.03 -13.56
CA ASP A 520 19.58 23.70 -12.68
C ASP A 520 20.83 24.11 -13.47
N LEU A 521 21.15 25.41 -13.41
CA LEU A 521 22.35 26.02 -13.99
C LEU A 521 23.42 26.17 -12.92
N VAL A 522 24.56 25.51 -13.11
CA VAL A 522 25.80 25.78 -12.40
C VAL A 522 26.70 26.60 -13.33
N ASN A 523 27.17 27.76 -12.87
CA ASN A 523 27.93 28.70 -13.67
C ASN A 523 29.31 28.98 -13.04
N ASP A 524 30.35 28.89 -13.85
CA ASP A 524 31.73 29.21 -13.42
C ASP A 524 32.04 30.72 -13.46
N LYS A 525 31.04 31.51 -13.86
CA LYS A 525 31.13 32.98 -13.96
C LYS A 525 32.24 33.49 -14.87
N SER A 526 32.60 32.71 -15.90
CA SER A 526 33.64 33.05 -16.84
C SER A 526 33.16 33.85 -18.06
N ASP A 527 31.86 33.81 -18.37
CA ASP A 527 31.26 34.45 -19.54
C ASP A 527 30.13 35.41 -19.17
N PRO A 528 30.29 36.74 -19.33
CA PRO A 528 29.24 37.70 -19.05
C PRO A 528 28.08 37.68 -20.05
N LYS A 529 28.27 37.06 -21.23
CA LYS A 529 27.26 36.96 -22.28
C LYS A 529 26.66 35.55 -22.39
N LEU A 530 26.85 34.72 -21.38
CA LEU A 530 26.29 33.38 -21.35
C LEU A 530 24.77 33.43 -21.49
N ARG A 531 24.24 32.59 -22.40
CA ARG A 531 22.80 32.48 -22.67
C ARG A 531 22.33 31.04 -22.59
N ILE A 532 21.11 30.85 -22.16
CA ILE A 532 20.38 29.59 -22.29
C ILE A 532 19.40 29.74 -23.44
N VAL A 533 19.41 28.77 -24.35
CA VAL A 533 18.47 28.67 -25.47
C VAL A 533 17.61 27.43 -25.27
N ALA A 534 16.30 27.59 -25.41
CA ALA A 534 15.30 26.55 -25.26
C ALA A 534 14.70 26.19 -26.63
N GLU A 535 14.71 24.91 -26.98
CA GLU A 535 14.09 24.37 -28.18
C GLU A 535 12.95 23.40 -27.77
N PRO A 536 11.68 23.83 -27.87
CA PRO A 536 10.56 22.96 -27.61
C PRO A 536 10.33 21.97 -28.75
N TYR A 537 9.77 20.81 -28.41
CA TYR A 537 9.43 19.75 -29.36
C TYR A 537 8.14 19.05 -28.95
N ILE A 538 7.46 18.43 -29.94
CA ILE A 538 6.32 17.56 -29.67
C ILE A 538 6.81 16.16 -29.32
N VAL A 539 6.23 15.58 -28.26
CA VAL A 539 6.46 14.20 -27.88
C VAL A 539 5.51 13.31 -28.67
N ILE A 540 6.04 12.42 -29.49
CA ILE A 540 5.29 11.41 -30.24
C ILE A 540 5.68 10.01 -29.76
N ASP A 541 4.78 9.03 -29.92
CA ASP A 541 5.04 7.63 -29.59
C ASP A 541 6.31 7.14 -30.30
N GLY A 542 7.34 6.82 -29.52
CA GLY A 542 8.63 6.32 -30.01
C GLY A 542 9.72 7.36 -30.21
N GLY A 543 9.50 8.66 -29.93
CA GLY A 543 10.57 9.65 -30.09
C GLY A 543 10.15 11.11 -29.92
N MET A 544 10.95 11.97 -30.57
CA MET A 544 10.73 13.41 -30.62
C MET A 544 10.54 13.83 -32.07
N ALA A 545 9.53 14.62 -32.38
CA ALA A 545 9.38 15.28 -33.67
C ALA A 545 9.77 16.77 -33.53
N ALA A 546 10.45 17.31 -34.53
CA ALA A 546 10.59 18.75 -34.64
C ALA A 546 9.20 19.38 -34.88
N ALA A 547 8.97 20.61 -34.38
CA ALA A 547 7.69 21.29 -34.52
C ALA A 547 7.20 21.36 -35.98
N ALA A 548 8.15 21.43 -36.96
CA ALA A 548 7.86 21.48 -38.38
C ALA A 548 7.38 20.13 -38.98
N ASP A 549 7.66 19.01 -38.34
CA ASP A 549 7.35 17.65 -38.84
C ASP A 549 6.04 17.10 -38.32
N ALA A 550 5.38 17.82 -37.40
CA ALA A 550 4.16 17.35 -36.77
C ALA A 550 2.93 17.82 -37.57
N SER A 551 1.96 16.91 -37.74
CA SER A 551 0.64 17.26 -38.32
C SER A 551 -0.23 18.11 -37.38
N VAL A 552 0.30 18.45 -36.21
CA VAL A 552 -0.36 19.26 -35.17
C VAL A 552 0.15 20.69 -35.25
N ALA A 553 -0.76 21.67 -35.31
CA ALA A 553 -0.38 23.08 -35.27
C ALA A 553 0.28 23.40 -33.90
N PHE A 554 1.57 23.67 -33.94
CA PHE A 554 2.39 24.00 -32.78
C PHE A 554 3.34 25.13 -33.14
N ASP A 555 3.27 26.24 -32.44
CA ASP A 555 4.08 27.42 -32.73
C ASP A 555 5.58 27.21 -32.41
N GLY A 556 5.90 26.18 -31.63
CA GLY A 556 7.29 25.80 -31.33
C GLY A 556 8.06 26.83 -30.52
N GLN A 557 7.40 27.77 -29.87
CA GLN A 557 8.05 28.83 -29.13
C GLN A 557 7.87 28.66 -27.61
N VAL A 558 8.95 28.91 -26.88
CA VAL A 558 8.91 29.06 -25.42
C VAL A 558 8.45 30.48 -25.11
N THR A 559 7.32 30.60 -24.42
CA THR A 559 6.71 31.91 -24.17
C THR A 559 7.46 32.69 -23.09
N ARG A 560 8.05 32.00 -22.12
CA ARG A 560 8.75 32.64 -21.00
C ARG A 560 9.86 31.73 -20.46
N MET A 561 11.00 32.32 -20.19
CA MET A 561 12.08 31.72 -19.40
C MET A 561 12.42 32.62 -18.22
N ALA A 562 12.77 32.04 -17.07
CA ALA A 562 13.14 32.79 -15.89
C ALA A 562 14.29 32.11 -15.12
N LEU A 563 15.17 32.93 -14.55
CA LEU A 563 16.19 32.52 -13.57
C LEU A 563 16.23 33.58 -12.47
N GLY A 564 15.60 33.31 -11.34
CA GLY A 564 15.41 34.31 -10.28
C GLY A 564 14.65 35.54 -10.80
N VAL A 565 15.27 36.71 -10.79
CA VAL A 565 14.69 37.97 -11.30
C VAL A 565 14.88 38.16 -12.82
N LEU A 566 15.73 37.37 -13.46
CA LEU A 566 15.96 37.43 -14.90
C LEU A 566 14.79 36.79 -15.65
N GLN A 567 14.35 37.44 -16.72
CA GLN A 567 13.30 36.93 -17.58
C GLN A 567 13.69 37.08 -19.03
N GLY A 568 13.37 36.08 -19.83
CA GLY A 568 13.57 36.04 -21.28
C GLY A 568 12.29 35.57 -21.97
N THR A 569 12.09 36.03 -23.18
CA THR A 569 11.02 35.65 -24.09
C THR A 569 11.61 35.02 -25.36
N SER A 570 10.77 34.33 -26.13
CA SER A 570 11.20 33.74 -27.41
C SER A 570 12.29 32.68 -27.31
N GLY A 571 12.29 31.89 -26.25
CA GLY A 571 13.18 30.73 -26.12
C GLY A 571 14.63 31.02 -25.80
N ALA A 572 15.00 32.25 -25.41
CA ALA A 572 16.34 32.60 -24.99
C ALA A 572 16.35 33.43 -23.70
N LEU A 573 17.32 33.16 -22.82
CA LEU A 573 17.56 33.87 -21.58
C LEU A 573 19.04 34.20 -21.43
N GLU A 574 19.36 35.48 -21.29
CA GLU A 574 20.71 35.93 -20.95
C GLU A 574 20.92 35.75 -19.45
N VAL A 575 21.84 34.90 -19.08
CA VAL A 575 22.10 34.55 -17.66
C VAL A 575 23.37 35.20 -17.13
N GLY A 576 24.33 35.54 -18.03
CA GLY A 576 25.60 36.14 -17.63
C GLY A 576 26.29 35.36 -16.52
N PHE A 577 26.51 35.98 -15.39
CA PHE A 577 27.15 35.36 -14.20
C PHE A 577 26.20 34.67 -13.21
N ASN A 578 24.89 34.64 -13.51
CA ASN A 578 23.92 34.05 -12.60
C ASN A 578 23.91 32.52 -12.65
N GLU A 579 23.52 31.92 -11.53
CA GLU A 579 23.34 30.47 -11.38
C GLU A 579 22.04 30.20 -10.60
N GLY A 580 21.47 29.00 -10.72
CA GLY A 580 20.25 28.60 -10.03
C GLY A 580 19.27 27.85 -10.93
N THR A 581 18.02 27.74 -10.49
CA THR A 581 16.99 27.02 -11.24
C THR A 581 16.38 27.87 -12.34
N VAL A 582 16.43 27.37 -13.56
CA VAL A 582 15.83 27.97 -14.78
C VAL A 582 14.45 27.36 -14.94
N ILE A 583 13.44 28.23 -15.12
CA ILE A 583 12.04 27.83 -15.35
C ILE A 583 11.68 28.17 -16.79
N CYS A 584 11.09 27.22 -17.53
CA CYS A 584 10.65 27.38 -18.91
C CYS A 584 9.15 27.12 -19.03
N HIS A 585 8.45 28.00 -19.73
CA HIS A 585 7.03 27.91 -20.03
C HIS A 585 6.84 27.58 -21.52
N VAL A 586 6.28 26.40 -21.78
CA VAL A 586 6.07 25.88 -23.14
C VAL A 586 4.57 25.71 -23.39
N PRO A 587 3.94 26.47 -24.28
CA PRO A 587 2.55 26.26 -24.66
C PRO A 587 2.35 24.85 -25.21
N MET A 588 1.23 24.22 -24.85
CA MET A 588 0.92 22.86 -25.23
C MET A 588 -0.28 22.84 -26.16
N PRO A 589 -0.20 22.19 -27.34
CA PRO A 589 -1.37 21.97 -28.17
C PRO A 589 -2.38 21.05 -27.50
N GLU A 590 -3.66 21.12 -27.87
CA GLU A 590 -4.73 20.35 -27.21
C GLU A 590 -4.56 18.82 -27.32
N SER A 591 -3.91 18.36 -28.38
CA SER A 591 -3.83 16.93 -28.72
C SER A 591 -2.42 16.33 -28.62
N ALA A 592 -1.42 17.07 -28.13
CA ALA A 592 -0.04 16.55 -28.05
C ALA A 592 0.68 17.01 -26.78
N ALA A 593 1.56 16.15 -26.27
CA ALA A 593 2.50 16.51 -25.21
C ALA A 593 3.71 17.25 -25.77
N VAL A 594 4.30 18.14 -24.97
CA VAL A 594 5.50 18.90 -25.36
C VAL A 594 6.66 18.58 -24.41
N GLY A 595 7.87 18.70 -24.93
CA GLY A 595 9.11 18.70 -24.19
C GLY A 595 9.95 19.92 -24.54
N VAL A 596 11.06 20.15 -23.85
CA VAL A 596 12.00 21.23 -24.15
C VAL A 596 13.43 20.72 -24.02
N LYS A 597 14.31 21.14 -24.91
CA LYS A 597 15.77 21.00 -24.80
C LYS A 597 16.35 22.33 -24.41
N LEU A 598 17.32 22.33 -23.52
CA LEU A 598 18.01 23.51 -23.06
C LEU A 598 19.49 23.41 -23.41
N PHE A 599 20.06 24.48 -23.95
CA PHE A 599 21.43 24.55 -24.36
C PHE A 599 22.10 25.80 -23.79
N LEU A 600 23.36 25.65 -23.34
CA LEU A 600 24.20 26.79 -23.02
C LEU A 600 24.88 27.30 -24.32
N LYS A 601 24.81 28.59 -24.56
CA LYS A 601 25.53 29.27 -25.62
C LYS A 601 26.40 30.36 -25.03
N GLU A 602 27.67 30.32 -25.34
CA GLU A 602 28.67 31.37 -25.05
C GLU A 602 28.51 32.52 -26.03
N GLY A 603 28.65 33.75 -25.57
CA GLY A 603 28.49 34.95 -26.40
C GLY A 603 29.78 35.47 -27.02
#